data_cd9f821f2c9e701ef58bb6814d328050
#
_entry.id   cd9f821f2c9e701ef58bb6814d328050
#
_cell.length_a   1.000
_cell.length_b   1.000
_cell.length_c   1.000
_cell.angle_alpha   90.00
_cell.angle_beta   90.00
_cell.angle_gamma   90.00
#
_symmetry.space_group_name_H-M   'P 1'
#
loop_
_entity.id
_entity.type
_entity.pdbx_description
1 polymer ?
#
loop_
_entity_poly.entity_id
_entity_poly.type
_entity_poly.pdbx_seq_one_letter_code
_entity_poly.pdbx_strand_id
1 'polypeptide(L)'
;MMFVAKNNGQLLCTLDYTKDILRTLRQSETFVCPCCDEPVILKVGHQKLAHFAHRQAGCEAGFSERESAQHLQGKAQLYVFFQRFMQDVELEPYVRILQQRPDVRAAQYAIEFQCSAI
;
A
#
# COMPACT_ATOMS: atom_id res chain seq x y z
N MET A 1 -3.45 -2.36 -6.16
CA MET A 1 -2.81 -3.09 -5.04
C MET A 1 -2.15 -2.11 -4.10
N MET A 2 -2.31 -2.31 -2.83
CA MET A 2 -1.83 -1.39 -1.81
C MET A 2 -1.22 -2.15 -0.64
N PHE A 3 -0.24 -1.53 0.04
CA PHE A 3 0.30 -2.09 1.28
C PHE A 3 -0.40 -1.55 2.53
N VAL A 4 -1.12 -0.45 2.42
CA VAL A 4 -1.70 0.25 3.57
C VAL A 4 -3.22 0.29 3.45
N ALA A 5 -3.91 -0.06 4.52
CA ALA A 5 -5.36 0.07 4.64
C ALA A 5 -5.72 0.47 6.07
N LYS A 6 -6.96 0.86 6.30
CA LYS A 6 -7.45 1.17 7.64
C LYS A 6 -8.14 -0.04 8.26
N ASN A 7 -7.84 -0.27 9.52
CA ASN A 7 -8.54 -1.22 10.38
C ASN A 7 -8.97 -0.49 11.63
N ASN A 8 -10.27 -0.40 11.85
CA ASN A 8 -10.84 0.31 13.01
C ASN A 8 -10.31 1.74 13.14
N GLY A 9 -10.20 2.44 12.01
CA GLY A 9 -9.73 3.83 11.99
C GLY A 9 -8.23 4.02 12.08
N GLN A 10 -7.45 2.95 12.21
CA GLN A 10 -6.00 3.02 12.27
C GLN A 10 -5.38 2.45 11.02
N LEU A 11 -4.31 3.06 10.56
CA LEU A 11 -3.57 2.57 9.39
C LEU A 11 -2.78 1.32 9.75
N LEU A 12 -2.85 0.35 8.85
CA LEU A 12 -2.10 -0.90 8.96
C LEU A 12 -1.31 -1.11 7.66
N CYS A 13 -0.02 -1.36 7.79
CA CYS A 13 0.87 -1.63 6.67
C CYS A 13 1.26 -3.11 6.67
N THR A 14 1.03 -3.81 5.56
CA THR A 14 1.35 -5.24 5.46
C THR A 14 2.83 -5.54 5.64
N LEU A 15 3.69 -4.56 5.34
CA LEU A 15 5.15 -4.75 5.44
C LEU A 15 5.64 -4.84 6.89
N ASP A 16 4.79 -4.44 7.85
CA ASP A 16 5.14 -4.46 9.27
C ASP A 16 4.86 -5.82 9.94
N TYR A 17 4.27 -6.76 9.21
CA TYR A 17 3.80 -8.03 9.77
C TYR A 17 4.27 -9.21 8.92
N THR A 18 4.40 -10.38 9.56
CA THR A 18 4.65 -11.61 8.83
C THR A 18 3.37 -12.09 8.14
N LYS A 19 3.51 -12.94 7.13
CA LYS A 19 2.36 -13.50 6.42
C LYS A 19 1.45 -14.31 7.35
N ASP A 20 2.02 -15.01 8.33
CA ASP A 20 1.24 -15.79 9.28
C ASP A 20 0.35 -14.92 10.13
N ILE A 21 0.88 -13.79 10.63
CA ILE A 21 0.09 -12.82 11.39
C ILE A 21 -1.01 -12.23 10.51
N LEU A 22 -0.67 -11.88 9.27
CA LEU A 22 -1.65 -11.30 8.33
C LEU A 22 -2.78 -12.27 8.01
N ARG A 23 -2.48 -13.58 7.88
CA ARG A 23 -3.52 -14.58 7.65
C ARG A 23 -4.48 -14.68 8.83
N THR A 24 -3.97 -14.56 10.05
CA THR A 24 -4.81 -14.53 11.25
C THR A 24 -5.67 -13.27 11.28
N LEU A 25 -5.10 -12.11 11.01
CA LEU A 25 -5.84 -10.84 10.96
C LEU A 25 -6.93 -10.87 9.89
N ARG A 26 -6.65 -11.47 8.74
CA ARG A 26 -7.62 -11.56 7.64
C ARG A 26 -8.89 -12.29 8.07
N GLN A 27 -8.79 -13.25 8.96
CA GLN A 27 -9.95 -14.04 9.40
C GLN A 27 -10.85 -13.27 10.37
N SER A 28 -10.28 -12.35 11.16
CA SER A 28 -11.01 -11.69 12.25
C SER A 28 -11.27 -10.20 12.00
N GLU A 29 -10.56 -9.57 11.08
CA GLU A 29 -10.60 -8.12 10.91
C GLU A 29 -11.12 -7.72 9.53
N THR A 30 -11.64 -6.50 9.46
CA THR A 30 -12.05 -5.90 8.19
C THR A 30 -11.17 -4.69 7.89
N PHE A 31 -11.01 -4.40 6.60
CA PHE A 31 -10.12 -3.34 6.14
C PHE A 31 -10.84 -2.47 5.11
N VAL A 32 -10.52 -1.18 5.12
CA VAL A 32 -11.08 -0.23 4.17
C VAL A 32 -9.96 0.60 3.55
N CYS A 33 -10.22 1.10 2.34
CA CYS A 33 -9.28 1.98 1.65
C CYS A 33 -9.19 3.31 2.40
N PRO A 34 -7.97 3.82 2.68
CA PRO A 34 -7.83 5.10 3.38
C PRO A 34 -8.38 6.29 2.60
N CYS A 35 -8.54 6.16 1.29
CA CYS A 35 -9.01 7.23 0.44
C CYS A 35 -10.53 7.22 0.26
N CYS A 36 -11.09 6.08 -0.16
CA CYS A 36 -12.51 6.02 -0.53
C CYS A 36 -13.38 5.34 0.53
N ASP A 37 -12.78 4.79 1.59
CA ASP A 37 -13.46 4.07 2.67
C ASP A 37 -14.23 2.84 2.21
N GLU A 38 -14.02 2.40 0.98
CA GLU A 38 -14.62 1.15 0.49
C GLU A 38 -13.87 -0.06 1.05
N PRO A 39 -14.56 -1.17 1.28
CA PRO A 39 -13.91 -2.38 1.77
C PRO A 39 -12.85 -2.88 0.80
N VAL A 40 -11.72 -3.32 1.35
CA VAL A 40 -10.64 -3.94 0.58
C VAL A 40 -10.36 -5.33 1.11
N ILE A 41 -9.75 -6.16 0.28
CA ILE A 41 -9.41 -7.54 0.60
C ILE A 41 -7.92 -7.63 0.89
N LEU A 42 -7.56 -8.25 2.01
CA LEU A 42 -6.16 -8.56 2.31
C LEU A 42 -5.78 -9.86 1.60
N LYS A 43 -4.85 -9.77 0.67
CA LYS A 43 -4.34 -10.91 -0.09
C LYS A 43 -2.99 -11.32 0.45
N VAL A 44 -2.87 -12.57 0.88
CA VAL A 44 -1.64 -13.12 1.45
C VAL A 44 -1.33 -14.43 0.72
N GLY A 45 -0.72 -14.30 -0.46
CA GLY A 45 -0.33 -15.44 -1.27
C GLY A 45 1.13 -15.82 -1.09
N HIS A 46 1.58 -16.79 -1.89
CA HIS A 46 2.97 -17.28 -1.81
C HIS A 46 3.92 -16.56 -2.76
N GLN A 47 3.41 -16.01 -3.86
CA GLN A 47 4.26 -15.45 -4.92
C GLN A 47 4.44 -13.94 -4.80
N LYS A 48 3.42 -13.23 -4.33
CA LYS A 48 3.47 -11.77 -4.19
C LYS A 48 3.58 -11.38 -2.73
N LEU A 49 4.12 -10.19 -2.49
CA LEU A 49 4.05 -9.60 -1.16
C LEU A 49 2.58 -9.40 -0.76
N ALA A 50 2.31 -9.55 0.54
CA ALA A 50 0.96 -9.34 1.05
C ALA A 50 0.51 -7.91 0.77
N HIS A 51 -0.71 -7.74 0.31
CA HIS A 51 -1.24 -6.44 -0.10
C HIS A 51 -2.76 -6.42 0.00
N PHE A 52 -3.32 -5.21 -0.10
CA PHE A 52 -4.76 -5.02 -0.16
C PHE A 52 -5.20 -4.72 -1.59
N ALA A 53 -6.41 -5.14 -1.94
CA ALA A 53 -7.00 -4.86 -3.24
C ALA A 53 -8.47 -4.51 -3.07
N HIS A 54 -8.96 -3.56 -3.89
CA HIS A 54 -10.39 -3.25 -3.94
C HIS A 54 -11.16 -4.42 -4.54
N ARG A 55 -12.40 -4.60 -4.07
CA ARG A 55 -13.27 -5.65 -4.62
C ARG A 55 -13.82 -5.29 -5.99
N GLN A 56 -13.99 -4.00 -6.23
CA GLN A 56 -14.49 -3.46 -7.49
C GLN A 56 -13.47 -2.49 -8.06
N ALA A 57 -13.84 -1.74 -9.12
CA ALA A 57 -12.96 -0.76 -9.70
C ALA A 57 -12.39 0.15 -8.63
N GLY A 58 -11.09 0.47 -8.73
CA GLY A 58 -10.39 1.25 -7.76
C GLY A 58 -10.99 2.63 -7.55
N CYS A 59 -10.57 3.31 -6.48
CA CYS A 59 -11.08 4.62 -6.17
C CYS A 59 -10.47 5.68 -7.10
N GLU A 60 -11.16 6.84 -7.17
CA GLU A 60 -10.81 7.92 -8.10
C GLU A 60 -9.48 8.61 -7.76
N ALA A 61 -8.91 8.34 -6.60
CA ALA A 61 -7.68 8.98 -6.17
C ALA A 61 -6.42 8.38 -6.80
N GLY A 62 -6.55 7.56 -7.85
CA GLY A 62 -5.41 7.01 -8.57
C GLY A 62 -4.79 5.78 -7.96
N PHE A 63 -5.50 5.08 -7.08
CA PHE A 63 -5.02 3.83 -6.49
C PHE A 63 -5.20 2.72 -7.51
N SER A 64 -4.10 2.36 -8.19
CA SER A 64 -4.16 1.37 -9.26
C SER A 64 -4.26 -0.04 -8.70
N GLU A 65 -5.22 -0.80 -9.23
CA GLU A 65 -5.34 -2.23 -8.94
C GLU A 65 -4.47 -3.09 -9.84
N ARG A 66 -3.84 -2.49 -10.86
CA ARG A 66 -3.11 -3.21 -11.89
C ARG A 66 -1.60 -3.16 -11.70
N GLU A 67 -1.15 -2.98 -10.47
CA GLU A 67 0.27 -2.99 -10.19
C GLU A 67 0.82 -4.41 -10.34
N SER A 68 1.97 -4.53 -11.01
CA SER A 68 2.65 -5.81 -11.14
C SER A 68 3.33 -6.19 -9.82
N ALA A 69 3.71 -7.48 -9.70
CA ALA A 69 4.51 -7.92 -8.55
C ALA A 69 5.83 -7.17 -8.46
N GLN A 70 6.41 -6.83 -9.60
CA GLN A 70 7.64 -6.05 -9.68
C GLN A 70 7.45 -4.63 -9.13
N HIS A 71 6.33 -3.99 -9.44
CA HIS A 71 6.01 -2.67 -8.89
C HIS A 71 5.86 -2.74 -7.37
N LEU A 72 5.16 -3.74 -6.85
CA LEU A 72 5.01 -3.93 -5.41
C LEU A 72 6.35 -4.09 -4.72
N GLN A 73 7.24 -4.91 -5.27
CA GLN A 73 8.57 -5.12 -4.71
C GLN A 73 9.40 -3.83 -4.73
N GLY A 74 9.37 -3.10 -5.84
CA GLY A 74 10.08 -1.83 -5.96
C GLY A 74 9.61 -0.81 -4.94
N LYS A 75 8.30 -0.70 -4.77
CA LYS A 75 7.72 0.21 -3.79
C LYS A 75 8.15 -0.16 -2.36
N ALA A 76 8.11 -1.44 -2.02
CA ALA A 76 8.54 -1.92 -0.71
C ALA A 76 10.03 -1.64 -0.46
N GLN A 77 10.87 -1.85 -1.46
CA GLN A 77 12.30 -1.59 -1.36
C GLN A 77 12.59 -0.11 -1.16
N LEU A 78 11.88 0.77 -1.87
CA LEU A 78 12.03 2.21 -1.68
C LEU A 78 11.65 2.63 -0.26
N TYR A 79 10.56 2.10 0.25
CA TYR A 79 10.10 2.42 1.60
C TYR A 79 11.16 2.03 2.63
N VAL A 80 11.67 0.79 2.56
CA VAL A 80 12.69 0.30 3.49
C VAL A 80 13.98 1.10 3.35
N PHE A 81 14.38 1.41 2.11
CA PHE A 81 15.59 2.20 1.86
C PHE A 81 15.52 3.57 2.52
N PHE A 82 14.42 4.30 2.31
CA PHE A 82 14.30 5.64 2.87
C PHE A 82 14.13 5.63 4.38
N GLN A 83 13.53 4.59 4.96
CA GLN A 83 13.43 4.48 6.42
C GLN A 83 14.80 4.43 7.11
N ARG A 84 15.84 3.97 6.43
CA ARG A 84 17.20 3.92 6.99
C ARG A 84 17.81 5.29 7.17
N PHE A 85 17.41 6.26 6.35
CA PHE A 85 18.05 7.59 6.29
C PHE A 85 17.14 8.70 6.78
N MET A 86 15.85 8.48 6.85
CA MET A 86 14.86 9.49 7.18
C MET A 86 13.87 8.95 8.19
N GLN A 87 13.40 9.82 9.08
CA GLN A 87 12.43 9.42 10.10
C GLN A 87 10.98 9.55 9.62
N ASP A 88 10.74 10.42 8.65
CA ASP A 88 9.39 10.81 8.24
C ASP A 88 9.07 10.25 6.86
N VAL A 89 8.97 8.92 6.77
CA VAL A 89 8.71 8.23 5.50
C VAL A 89 7.33 7.61 5.56
N GLU A 90 6.48 7.94 4.60
CA GLU A 90 5.15 7.37 4.47
C GLU A 90 5.05 6.52 3.21
N LEU A 91 4.40 5.36 3.37
CA LEU A 91 4.12 4.46 2.27
C LEU A 91 2.71 4.73 1.76
N GLU A 92 2.60 5.02 0.45
CA GLU A 92 1.31 5.23 -0.22
C GLU A 92 0.46 6.35 0.40
N PRO A 93 1.02 7.54 0.73
CA PRO A 93 0.21 8.61 1.30
C PRO A 93 -0.73 9.21 0.25
N TYR A 94 -1.88 9.70 0.69
CA TYR A 94 -2.80 10.41 -0.17
C TYR A 94 -2.49 11.91 -0.12
N VAL A 95 -2.17 12.49 -1.27
CA VAL A 95 -1.90 13.92 -1.38
C VAL A 95 -3.15 14.60 -1.93
N ARG A 96 -3.91 15.25 -1.04
CA ARG A 96 -5.24 15.79 -1.36
C ARG A 96 -5.20 16.86 -2.46
N ILE A 97 -4.22 17.75 -2.42
CA ILE A 97 -4.11 18.86 -3.37
C ILE A 97 -3.92 18.34 -4.80
N LEU A 98 -3.11 17.29 -4.96
CA LEU A 98 -2.82 16.71 -6.27
C LEU A 98 -3.81 15.62 -6.65
N GLN A 99 -4.67 15.19 -5.73
CA GLN A 99 -5.57 14.04 -5.89
C GLN A 99 -4.81 12.82 -6.40
N GLN A 100 -3.58 12.67 -5.93
CA GLN A 100 -2.69 11.58 -6.31
C GLN A 100 -2.18 10.87 -5.09
N ARG A 101 -1.78 9.64 -5.28
CA ARG A 101 -1.19 8.83 -4.22
C ARG A 101 0.20 8.37 -4.66
N PRO A 102 1.26 9.06 -4.22
CA PRO A 102 2.62 8.59 -4.51
C PRO A 102 2.89 7.27 -3.81
N ASP A 103 3.86 6.52 -4.29
CA ASP A 103 4.23 5.24 -3.69
C ASP A 103 4.87 5.44 -2.31
N VAL A 104 5.74 6.42 -2.18
CA VAL A 104 6.44 6.72 -0.93
C VAL A 104 6.59 8.23 -0.80
N ARG A 105 6.41 8.74 0.42
CA ARG A 105 6.76 10.12 0.75
C ARG A 105 7.87 10.13 1.77
N ALA A 106 8.96 10.84 1.47
CA ALA A 106 10.09 11.03 2.36
C ALA A 106 10.33 12.52 2.54
N ALA A 107 10.12 13.03 3.74
CA ALA A 107 10.16 14.46 4.05
C ALA A 107 9.20 15.23 3.14
N GLN A 108 9.71 16.18 2.34
CA GLN A 108 8.89 16.98 1.43
C GLN A 108 8.79 16.39 0.02
N TYR A 109 9.40 15.22 -0.22
CA TYR A 109 9.47 14.62 -1.54
C TYR A 109 8.45 13.51 -1.69
N ALA A 110 7.77 13.47 -2.83
CA ALA A 110 6.93 12.36 -3.24
C ALA A 110 7.70 11.52 -4.26
N ILE A 111 7.70 10.21 -4.08
CA ILE A 111 8.49 9.29 -4.89
C ILE A 111 7.56 8.26 -5.49
N GLU A 112 7.70 8.04 -6.79
CA GLU A 112 6.98 7.00 -7.49
C GLU A 112 7.96 6.01 -8.10
N PHE A 113 7.67 4.72 -7.93
CA PHE A 113 8.40 3.66 -8.60
C PHE A 113 7.67 3.29 -9.88
N GLN A 114 8.35 3.46 -11.00
CA GLN A 114 7.78 3.12 -12.30
C GLN A 114 8.43 1.87 -12.84
N CYS A 115 7.58 0.93 -13.23
CA CYS A 115 8.02 -0.32 -13.84
C CYS A 115 7.45 -0.32 -15.25
N SER A 116 8.29 0.03 -16.22
CA SER A 116 7.86 0.07 -17.61
C SER A 116 8.33 -1.17 -18.35
N ALA A 117 7.42 -1.76 -19.11
CA ALA A 117 7.77 -2.81 -20.06
C ALA A 117 8.39 -2.13 -21.29
N ILE A 118 9.63 -2.46 -21.57
CA ILE A 118 10.32 -1.96 -22.76
C ILE A 118 10.38 -3.07 -23.79
#